data_9a42447d41266dcfad96e018ec7438c8
#
_entry.id   9a42447d41266dcfad96e018ec7438c8
#
_cell.length_a   1.000
_cell.length_b   1.000
_cell.length_c   1.000
_cell.angle_alpha   90.00
_cell.angle_beta   90.00
_cell.angle_gamma   90.00
#
_symmetry.space_group_name_H-M   'P 1'
#
loop_
_entity.id
_entity.type
_entity.pdbx_description
1 polymer ?
#
loop_
_entity_poly.entity_id
_entity_poly.type
_entity_poly.pdbx_seq_one_letter_code
_entity_poly.pdbx_strand_id
1 'polypeptide(L)'
;MEDFRIDIMIDKGPSARSIQIDLEPFTLVGATTRSGLLTSPLRARFGINCHFEYYDESILRGIVLRSAKLLGVGCSQEAAGEIALRSRGTPRVANALLRRVCDFV
;
A
#
# COMPACT_ATOMS: atom_id res chain seq x y z
N MET A 1 -7.72 20.10 -3.95
CA MET A 1 -6.64 19.77 -3.00
C MET A 1 -5.84 20.98 -2.55
N GLU A 2 -5.54 21.89 -3.44
CA GLU A 2 -4.77 23.09 -3.08
C GLU A 2 -5.49 23.99 -2.09
N ASP A 3 -6.82 24.02 -2.14
CA ASP A 3 -7.65 24.86 -1.30
C ASP A 3 -8.19 24.12 -0.07
N PHE A 4 -7.75 22.90 0.19
CA PHE A 4 -8.24 22.06 1.29
C PHE A 4 -9.76 21.96 1.29
N ARG A 5 -10.34 21.77 0.13
CA ARG A 5 -11.78 21.64 -0.07
C ARG A 5 -12.11 20.33 -0.75
N ILE A 6 -13.25 19.78 -0.41
CA ILE A 6 -13.79 18.61 -1.11
C ILE A 6 -15.18 18.93 -1.62
N ASP A 7 -15.49 18.40 -2.80
CA ASP A 7 -16.81 18.48 -3.38
C ASP A 7 -17.49 17.12 -3.21
N ILE A 8 -18.64 17.15 -2.56
CA ILE A 8 -19.41 15.93 -2.33
C ILE A 8 -20.58 15.91 -3.27
N MET A 9 -20.66 14.85 -4.09
CA MET A 9 -21.82 14.61 -4.95
C MET A 9 -22.90 13.93 -4.15
N ILE A 10 -24.03 14.59 -3.97
CA ILE A 10 -25.15 14.05 -3.20
C ILE A 10 -26.04 13.15 -4.07
N ASP A 11 -26.30 13.58 -5.30
CA ASP A 11 -27.16 12.86 -6.22
C ASP A 11 -26.44 12.57 -7.53
N LYS A 12 -26.96 11.59 -8.28
CA LYS A 12 -26.49 11.27 -9.62
C LYS A 12 -27.55 11.64 -10.64
N GLY A 13 -27.14 12.05 -11.83
CA GLY A 13 -28.04 12.38 -12.93
C GLY A 13 -28.40 13.86 -12.97
N PRO A 14 -29.54 14.21 -13.63
CA PRO A 14 -29.90 15.61 -13.87
C PRO A 14 -30.09 16.46 -12.63
N SER A 15 -30.44 15.84 -11.51
CA SER A 15 -30.65 16.52 -10.23
C SER A 15 -29.41 16.47 -9.32
N ALA A 16 -28.28 16.06 -9.84
CA ALA A 16 -27.05 15.94 -9.04
C ALA A 16 -26.67 17.28 -8.42
N ARG A 17 -26.29 17.22 -7.15
CA ARG A 17 -25.78 18.38 -6.43
C ARG A 17 -24.37 18.08 -5.92
N SER A 18 -23.57 19.12 -5.85
CA SER A 18 -22.28 19.02 -5.18
C SER A 18 -22.26 19.99 -4.00
N ILE A 19 -21.66 19.55 -2.90
CA ILE A 19 -21.42 20.39 -1.73
C ILE A 19 -19.92 20.55 -1.59
N GLN A 20 -19.47 21.79 -1.50
CA GLN A 20 -18.08 22.10 -1.25
C GLN A 20 -17.86 22.27 0.24
N ILE A 21 -16.95 21.50 0.81
CA ILE A 21 -16.61 21.53 2.24
C ILE A 21 -15.18 22.01 2.40
N ASP A 22 -15.01 23.04 3.20
CA ASP A 22 -13.68 23.53 3.57
C ASP A 22 -13.09 22.63 4.65
N LEU A 23 -11.83 22.25 4.47
CA LEU A 23 -11.11 21.37 5.40
C LEU A 23 -9.95 22.09 6.04
N GLU A 24 -9.60 21.67 7.26
CA GLU A 24 -8.37 22.11 7.89
C GLU A 24 -7.17 21.68 7.02
N PRO A 25 -6.07 22.44 7.05
CA PRO A 25 -4.87 22.03 6.33
C PRO A 25 -4.44 20.61 6.70
N PHE A 26 -4.12 19.80 5.71
CA PHE A 26 -3.76 18.40 5.91
C PHE A 26 -2.78 17.94 4.82
N THR A 27 -2.17 16.81 5.09
CA THR A 27 -1.32 16.14 4.11
C THR A 27 -2.09 14.97 3.52
N LEU A 28 -2.23 14.96 2.20
CA LEU A 28 -2.94 13.89 1.50
C LEU A 28 -1.93 12.88 0.97
N VAL A 29 -2.13 11.62 1.30
CA VAL A 29 -1.34 10.52 0.80
C VAL A 29 -2.25 9.60 0.01
N GLY A 30 -1.86 9.29 -1.22
CA GLY A 30 -2.61 8.38 -2.06
C GLY A 30 -1.71 7.26 -2.57
N ALA A 31 -2.30 6.11 -2.82
CA ALA A 31 -1.58 4.97 -3.37
C ALA A 31 -2.46 4.29 -4.42
N THR A 32 -1.84 3.84 -5.49
CA THR A 32 -2.54 3.14 -6.56
C THR A 32 -1.59 2.20 -7.28
N THR A 33 -2.12 1.10 -7.79
CA THR A 33 -1.39 0.20 -8.66
C THR A 33 -1.49 0.59 -10.13
N ARG A 34 -2.35 1.55 -10.45
CA ARG A 34 -2.63 1.97 -11.84
C ARG A 34 -2.43 3.46 -12.02
N SER A 35 -1.19 3.90 -11.79
CA SER A 35 -0.86 5.34 -11.92
C SER A 35 -1.17 5.90 -13.31
N GLY A 36 -1.11 5.06 -14.34
CA GLY A 36 -1.45 5.48 -15.70
C GLY A 36 -2.91 5.87 -15.90
N LEU A 37 -3.80 5.45 -15.00
CA LEU A 37 -5.21 5.83 -15.06
C LEU A 37 -5.49 7.16 -14.37
N LEU A 38 -4.53 7.69 -13.62
CA LEU A 38 -4.66 9.01 -13.01
C LEU A 38 -4.44 10.08 -14.08
N THR A 39 -5.29 11.10 -14.03
CA THR A 39 -5.13 12.22 -14.97
C THR A 39 -3.85 13.00 -14.64
N SER A 40 -3.25 13.60 -15.66
CA SER A 40 -2.05 14.41 -15.46
C SER A 40 -2.27 15.57 -14.48
N PRO A 41 -3.40 16.30 -14.51
CA PRO A 41 -3.66 17.33 -13.52
C PRO A 41 -3.72 16.78 -12.09
N LEU A 42 -4.29 15.61 -11.90
CA LEU A 42 -4.37 15.01 -10.59
C LEU A 42 -2.99 14.60 -10.06
N ARG A 43 -2.16 13.97 -10.92
CA ARG A 43 -0.80 13.59 -10.54
C ARG A 43 0.06 14.80 -10.22
N ALA A 44 -0.11 15.88 -10.99
CA ALA A 44 0.67 17.10 -10.79
C ALA A 44 0.38 17.78 -9.45
N ARG A 45 -0.80 17.54 -8.87
CA ARG A 45 -1.17 18.13 -7.58
C ARG A 45 -0.48 17.44 -6.38
N PHE A 46 0.02 16.23 -6.58
CA PHE A 46 0.85 15.58 -5.58
C PHE A 46 2.27 16.07 -5.74
N GLY A 47 2.81 16.73 -4.71
CA GLY A 47 4.14 17.30 -4.76
C GLY A 47 5.25 16.25 -4.76
N ILE A 48 4.97 15.09 -4.21
CA ILE A 48 5.93 13.98 -4.15
C ILE A 48 5.28 12.76 -4.78
N ASN A 49 5.92 12.25 -5.83
CA ASN A 49 5.47 11.05 -6.52
C ASN A 49 6.52 9.96 -6.35
N CYS A 50 6.14 8.85 -5.75
CA CYS A 50 7.04 7.72 -5.54
C CYS A 50 6.55 6.52 -6.36
N HIS A 51 7.48 5.82 -6.96
CA HIS A 51 7.21 4.60 -7.69
C HIS A 51 7.85 3.43 -6.95
N PHE A 52 7.05 2.44 -6.56
CA PHE A 52 7.53 1.26 -5.85
C PHE A 52 7.53 0.07 -6.79
N GLU A 53 8.64 -0.63 -6.83
CA GLU A 53 8.79 -1.85 -7.60
C GLU A 53 8.74 -3.06 -6.67
N TYR A 54 8.71 -4.24 -7.26
CA TYR A 54 8.78 -5.48 -6.49
C TYR A 54 10.09 -5.54 -5.72
N TYR A 55 10.04 -6.10 -4.53
CA TYR A 55 11.20 -6.22 -3.67
C TYR A 55 12.05 -7.43 -4.06
N ASP A 56 13.36 -7.30 -3.88
CA ASP A 56 14.28 -8.41 -4.06
C ASP A 56 14.07 -9.47 -2.98
N GLU A 57 14.47 -10.69 -3.30
CA GLU A 57 14.39 -11.80 -2.35
C GLU A 57 15.14 -11.49 -1.04
N SER A 58 16.31 -10.89 -1.13
CA SER A 58 17.11 -10.56 0.07
C SER A 58 16.39 -9.59 0.99
N ILE A 59 15.69 -8.61 0.43
CA ILE A 59 14.91 -7.63 1.19
C ILE A 59 13.70 -8.32 1.82
N LEU A 60 13.00 -9.16 1.05
CA LEU A 60 11.84 -9.90 1.55
C LEU A 60 12.21 -10.88 2.65
N ARG A 61 13.37 -11.51 2.54
CA ARG A 61 13.89 -12.40 3.59
C ARG A 61 14.04 -11.62 4.90
N GLY A 62 14.60 -10.42 4.84
CA GLY A 62 14.72 -9.55 6.01
C GLY A 62 13.37 -9.18 6.60
N ILE A 63 12.39 -8.90 5.75
CA ILE A 63 11.03 -8.60 6.20
C ILE A 63 10.39 -9.80 6.89
N VAL A 64 10.55 -10.99 6.33
CA VAL A 64 10.03 -12.24 6.93
C VAL A 64 10.65 -12.49 8.30
N LEU A 65 11.98 -12.34 8.41
CA LEU A 65 12.68 -12.53 9.67
C LEU A 65 12.21 -11.54 10.73
N ARG A 66 12.03 -10.28 10.34
CA ARG A 66 11.52 -9.25 11.25
C ARG A 66 10.10 -9.56 11.71
N SER A 67 9.24 -9.95 10.77
CA SER A 67 7.85 -10.29 11.09
C SER A 67 7.76 -11.51 12.00
N ALA A 68 8.60 -12.51 11.76
CA ALA A 68 8.67 -13.71 12.63
C ALA A 68 9.08 -13.32 14.04
N LYS A 69 10.05 -12.43 14.18
CA LYS A 69 10.49 -11.94 15.48
C LYS A 69 9.36 -11.20 16.21
N LEU A 70 8.61 -10.38 15.50
CA LEU A 70 7.47 -9.64 16.07
C LEU A 70 6.35 -10.59 16.50
N LEU A 71 6.18 -11.69 15.79
CA LEU A 71 5.19 -12.72 16.15
C LEU A 71 5.67 -13.66 17.25
N GLY A 72 6.93 -13.56 17.64
CA GLY A 72 7.50 -14.44 18.65
C GLY A 72 7.77 -15.84 18.16
N VAL A 73 7.99 -16.02 16.86
CA VAL A 73 8.21 -17.33 16.23
C VAL A 73 9.65 -17.44 15.76
N GLY A 74 10.26 -18.59 15.99
CA GLY A 74 11.58 -18.88 15.43
C GLY A 74 11.49 -19.13 13.94
N CYS A 75 12.38 -18.51 13.17
CA CYS A 75 12.42 -18.68 11.72
C CYS A 75 13.87 -18.73 11.27
N SER A 76 14.26 -19.82 10.59
CA SER A 76 15.61 -19.95 10.06
C SER A 76 15.80 -19.08 8.83
N GLN A 77 17.05 -18.79 8.49
CA GLN A 77 17.38 -18.05 7.26
C GLN A 77 16.88 -18.78 6.02
N GLU A 78 16.97 -20.10 6.03
CA GLU A 78 16.51 -20.92 4.90
C GLU A 78 15.00 -20.85 4.73
N ALA A 79 14.25 -20.95 5.83
CA ALA A 79 12.80 -20.86 5.80
C ALA A 79 12.35 -19.47 5.32
N ALA A 80 13.01 -18.42 5.82
CA ALA A 80 12.72 -17.06 5.41
C ALA A 80 13.00 -16.87 3.91
N GLY A 81 14.07 -17.46 3.41
CA GLY A 81 14.40 -17.44 1.98
C GLY A 81 13.35 -18.09 1.11
N GLU A 82 12.83 -19.25 1.54
CA GLU A 82 11.77 -19.94 0.81
C GLU A 82 10.48 -19.13 0.77
N ILE A 83 10.09 -18.54 1.88
CA ILE A 83 8.92 -17.66 1.94
C ILE A 83 9.12 -16.46 1.02
N ALA A 84 10.30 -15.85 1.08
CA ALA A 84 10.63 -14.70 0.25
C ALA A 84 10.54 -15.04 -1.25
N LEU A 85 11.09 -16.19 -1.63
CA LEU A 85 11.08 -16.64 -3.02
C LEU A 85 9.66 -16.81 -3.55
N ARG A 86 8.76 -17.30 -2.72
CA ARG A 86 7.37 -17.56 -3.09
C ARG A 86 6.46 -16.35 -2.96
N SER A 87 6.98 -15.24 -2.45
CA SER A 87 6.20 -14.01 -2.22
C SER A 87 6.02 -13.14 -3.46
N ARG A 88 6.68 -13.45 -4.54
CA ARG A 88 6.60 -12.72 -5.81
C ARG A 88 6.90 -11.23 -5.67
N GLY A 89 7.86 -10.89 -4.82
CA GLY A 89 8.29 -9.50 -4.63
C GLY A 89 7.38 -8.64 -3.78
N THR A 90 6.40 -9.22 -3.10
CA THR A 90 5.37 -8.47 -2.36
C THR A 90 5.45 -8.76 -0.86
N PRO A 91 5.74 -7.74 -0.02
CA PRO A 91 5.77 -7.92 1.45
C PRO A 91 4.46 -8.43 2.03
N ARG A 92 3.33 -7.98 1.49
CA ARG A 92 2.02 -8.43 1.95
C ARG A 92 1.86 -9.94 1.77
N VAL A 93 2.27 -10.47 0.63
CA VAL A 93 2.22 -11.92 0.36
C VAL A 93 3.20 -12.65 1.26
N ALA A 94 4.40 -12.11 1.45
CA ALA A 94 5.40 -12.69 2.34
C ALA A 94 4.86 -12.85 3.76
N ASN A 95 4.25 -11.81 4.30
CA ASN A 95 3.67 -11.84 5.63
C ASN A 95 2.48 -12.80 5.72
N ALA A 96 1.66 -12.87 4.67
CA ALA A 96 0.55 -13.80 4.62
C ALA A 96 1.04 -15.27 4.63
N LEU A 97 2.08 -15.57 3.84
CA LEU A 97 2.68 -16.89 3.82
C LEU A 97 3.29 -17.25 5.17
N LEU A 98 3.96 -16.32 5.82
CA LEU A 98 4.54 -16.53 7.13
C LEU A 98 3.47 -16.92 8.15
N ARG A 99 2.36 -16.18 8.17
CA ARG A 99 1.24 -16.48 9.06
C ARG A 99 0.67 -17.88 8.80
N ARG A 100 0.54 -18.23 7.53
CA ARG A 100 0.04 -19.55 7.13
C ARG A 100 0.95 -20.65 7.63
N VAL A 101 2.24 -20.49 7.46
CA VAL A 101 3.23 -21.47 7.94
C VAL A 101 3.14 -21.60 9.46
N CYS A 102 2.99 -20.50 10.18
CA CYS A 102 2.84 -20.52 11.63
C CYS A 102 1.62 -21.31 12.08
N ASP A 103 0.55 -21.31 11.30
CA ASP A 103 -0.67 -22.05 11.64
C ASP A 103 -0.48 -23.56 11.56
N PHE A 104 0.54 -24.04 10.85
CA PHE A 104 0.81 -25.46 10.69
C PHE A 104 1.92 -26.00 11.59
N VAL A 105 2.51 -25.14 12.39
CA VAL A 105 3.66 -25.54 13.24
C VAL A 105 3.24 -25.79 14.70
#